data_02202759e5f56148b40173d338a3595a
#
_entry.id   02202759e5f56148b40173d338a3595a
#
_cell.length_a   1.000
_cell.length_b   1.000
_cell.length_c   1.000
_cell.angle_alpha   90.00
_cell.angle_beta   90.00
_cell.angle_gamma   90.00
#
_symmetry.space_group_name_H-M   'P 1'
#
loop_
_entity.id
_entity.type
_entity.pdbx_description
1 polymer ?
#
loop_
_entity_poly.entity_id
_entity_poly.type
_entity_poly.pdbx_seq_one_letter_code
_entity_poly.pdbx_strand_id
1 'polypeptide(L)'
;AWANEVALMADQRPLPLLPKRRTAAVIKMPNGAPDWPMLRTLDQQLYVKPEEPWLMLSPQDETPSTAMDVQPEEIDLAIAMDRFHKLCDFKVARIYRSWAGLRTLTPDRCPAVGFSNPDENFFWLAGQGGAGIQTSPAVGRMTADILIEGSEVDARLDPRRFECTELADV
;
A
#
# COMPACT_ATOMS: atom_id res chain seq x y z
N ALA A 1 -2.40 -6.61 -5.81
CA ALA A 1 -1.45 -7.70 -5.66
C ALA A 1 -1.37 -8.53 -6.96
N TRP A 2 -2.50 -8.84 -7.59
CA TRP A 2 -2.61 -9.72 -8.77
C TRP A 2 -2.34 -9.05 -10.12
N ALA A 3 -1.79 -7.84 -10.15
CA ALA A 3 -1.63 -7.11 -11.41
C ALA A 3 -0.68 -7.83 -12.41
N ASN A 4 0.37 -8.49 -11.92
CA ASN A 4 1.25 -9.28 -12.77
C ASN A 4 0.59 -10.54 -13.33
N GLU A 5 -0.28 -11.19 -12.56
CA GLU A 5 -1.04 -12.35 -13.03
C GLU A 5 -2.00 -11.96 -14.17
N VAL A 6 -2.68 -10.81 -14.02
CA VAL A 6 -3.53 -10.25 -15.08
C VAL A 6 -2.71 -9.90 -16.32
N ALA A 7 -1.53 -9.31 -16.16
CA ALA A 7 -0.64 -9.00 -17.27
C ALA A 7 -0.21 -10.28 -18.02
N LEU A 8 0.18 -11.33 -17.30
CA LEU A 8 0.53 -12.62 -17.90
C LEU A 8 -0.63 -13.25 -18.67
N MET A 9 -1.88 -13.11 -18.18
CA MET A 9 -3.07 -13.57 -18.91
C MET A 9 -3.30 -12.81 -20.22
N ALA A 10 -2.74 -11.62 -20.35
CA ALA A 10 -2.78 -10.77 -21.53
C ALA A 10 -1.48 -10.83 -22.35
N ASP A 11 -0.65 -11.86 -22.14
CA ASP A 11 0.66 -12.05 -22.79
C ASP A 11 1.62 -10.86 -22.62
N GLN A 12 1.45 -10.12 -21.49
CA GLN A 12 2.28 -8.97 -21.18
C GLN A 12 3.40 -9.31 -20.22
N ARG A 13 4.54 -8.63 -20.37
CA ARG A 13 5.68 -8.77 -19.46
C ARG A 13 5.29 -8.24 -18.06
N PRO A 14 5.51 -9.01 -16.98
CA PRO A 14 5.31 -8.54 -15.63
C PRO A 14 6.22 -7.36 -15.28
N LEU A 15 5.72 -6.46 -14.44
CA LEU A 15 6.53 -5.43 -13.81
C LEU A 15 7.11 -5.94 -12.47
N PRO A 16 8.19 -5.34 -11.95
CA PRO A 16 8.78 -5.71 -10.67
C PRO A 16 7.89 -5.23 -9.50
N LEU A 17 6.64 -5.69 -9.47
CA LEU A 17 5.66 -5.36 -8.45
C LEU A 17 5.84 -6.23 -7.21
N LEU A 18 5.91 -5.60 -6.06
CA LEU A 18 6.16 -6.23 -4.76
C LEU A 18 4.93 -6.10 -3.86
N PRO A 19 4.07 -7.11 -3.78
CA PRO A 19 3.01 -7.14 -2.78
C PRO A 19 3.62 -7.27 -1.39
N LYS A 20 3.16 -6.42 -0.47
CA LYS A 20 3.62 -6.39 0.92
C LYS A 20 2.44 -6.38 1.88
N ARG A 21 2.49 -7.25 2.88
CA ARG A 21 1.47 -7.29 3.92
C ARG A 21 1.47 -5.99 4.73
N ARG A 22 0.28 -5.52 5.06
CA ARG A 22 0.03 -4.39 5.95
C ARG A 22 -1.06 -4.79 6.94
N THR A 23 -0.68 -4.84 8.21
CA THR A 23 -1.52 -5.23 9.33
C THR A 23 -2.18 -4.02 9.99
N ALA A 24 -3.40 -4.19 10.44
CA ALA A 24 -4.11 -3.24 11.26
C ALA A 24 -4.83 -3.95 12.42
N ALA A 25 -4.90 -3.26 13.53
CA ALA A 25 -5.60 -3.71 14.74
C ALA A 25 -6.52 -2.62 15.26
N VAL A 26 -7.58 -3.01 15.95
CA VAL A 26 -8.54 -2.11 16.59
C VAL A 26 -8.60 -2.42 18.07
N ILE A 27 -8.41 -1.39 18.88
CA ILE A 27 -8.54 -1.41 20.33
C ILE A 27 -9.66 -0.47 20.77
N LYS A 28 -10.13 -0.59 22.01
CA LYS A 28 -11.08 0.36 22.56
C LYS A 28 -10.38 1.72 22.77
N MET A 29 -11.06 2.77 22.36
CA MET A 29 -10.56 4.13 22.54
C MET A 29 -10.55 4.49 24.05
N PRO A 30 -9.48 5.13 24.56
CA PRO A 30 -9.48 5.68 25.91
C PRO A 30 -10.48 6.85 26.02
N ASN A 31 -10.98 7.07 27.24
CA ASN A 31 -11.89 8.18 27.50
C ASN A 31 -11.21 9.51 27.15
N GLY A 32 -11.92 10.39 26.46
CA GLY A 32 -11.40 11.70 26.03
C GLY A 32 -10.51 11.67 24.76
N ALA A 33 -10.41 10.51 24.10
CA ALA A 33 -9.63 10.37 22.86
C ALA A 33 -10.37 10.71 21.54
N PRO A 34 -11.69 10.97 21.48
CA PRO A 34 -12.37 11.28 20.21
C PRO A 34 -11.74 12.44 19.44
N ASP A 35 -11.22 13.42 20.15
CA ASP A 35 -10.61 14.63 19.57
C ASP A 35 -9.12 14.47 19.21
N TRP A 36 -8.57 13.27 19.38
CA TRP A 36 -7.19 13.04 18.99
C TRP A 36 -7.03 13.11 17.47
N PRO A 37 -6.00 13.78 16.97
CA PRO A 37 -5.65 13.69 15.57
C PRO A 37 -5.09 12.29 15.25
N MET A 38 -5.09 11.93 13.97
CA MET A 38 -4.28 10.80 13.54
C MET A 38 -2.81 11.08 13.86
N LEU A 39 -2.17 10.17 14.56
CA LEU A 39 -0.76 10.21 14.88
C LEU A 39 0.01 9.23 14.00
N ARG A 40 1.17 9.65 13.52
CA ARG A 40 2.15 8.80 12.84
C ARG A 40 3.53 9.10 13.40
N THR A 41 4.28 8.06 13.76
CA THR A 41 5.65 8.21 14.25
C THR A 41 6.59 8.68 13.13
N LEU A 42 7.62 9.46 13.46
CA LEU A 42 8.57 10.00 12.48
C LEU A 42 9.35 8.90 11.76
N ASP A 43 9.67 7.81 12.46
CA ASP A 43 10.29 6.61 11.90
C ASP A 43 9.34 5.76 11.05
N GLN A 44 8.08 6.20 10.92
CA GLN A 44 7.02 5.56 10.15
C GLN A 44 6.74 4.09 10.57
N GLN A 45 7.00 3.77 11.83
CA GLN A 45 6.81 2.40 12.34
C GLN A 45 5.47 2.18 13.05
N LEU A 46 4.70 3.23 13.29
CA LEU A 46 3.36 3.13 13.84
C LEU A 46 2.49 4.29 13.35
N TYR A 47 1.24 4.02 13.06
CA TYR A 47 0.21 5.05 13.09
C TYR A 47 -0.96 4.63 13.97
N VAL A 48 -1.62 5.64 14.52
CA VAL A 48 -2.78 5.52 15.40
C VAL A 48 -3.84 6.45 14.86
N LYS A 49 -5.04 5.95 14.58
CA LYS A 49 -6.15 6.73 14.04
C LYS A 49 -7.40 6.54 14.89
N PRO A 50 -7.98 7.62 15.44
CA PRO A 50 -9.28 7.57 16.07
C PRO A 50 -10.37 7.18 15.06
N GLU A 51 -11.22 6.22 15.45
CA GLU A 51 -12.39 5.73 14.70
C GLU A 51 -13.49 5.41 15.72
N GLU A 52 -14.08 6.43 16.32
CA GLU A 52 -14.99 6.31 17.45
C GLU A 52 -15.99 5.14 17.32
N PRO A 53 -16.15 4.28 18.32
CA PRO A 53 -15.53 4.28 19.65
C PRO A 53 -14.18 3.56 19.74
N TRP A 54 -13.49 3.42 18.63
CA TRP A 54 -12.28 2.62 18.47
C TRP A 54 -11.07 3.45 18.15
N LEU A 55 -9.91 2.84 18.40
CA LEU A 55 -8.61 3.34 18.00
C LEU A 55 -7.97 2.31 17.07
N MET A 56 -7.72 2.68 15.82
CA MET A 56 -7.04 1.84 14.86
C MET A 56 -5.53 2.03 14.94
N LEU A 57 -4.81 0.92 14.99
CA LEU A 57 -3.34 0.87 15.05
C LEU A 57 -2.80 0.09 13.86
N SER A 58 -1.64 0.49 13.34
CA SER A 58 -0.89 -0.32 12.39
C SER A 58 0.60 -0.20 12.67
N PRO A 59 1.34 -1.33 12.74
CA PRO A 59 2.80 -1.32 12.90
C PRO A 59 3.51 -0.86 11.62
N GLN A 60 2.78 -0.54 10.57
CA GLN A 60 3.29 -0.17 9.25
C GLN A 60 4.25 -1.22 8.66
N ASP A 61 3.97 -2.50 8.95
CA ASP A 61 4.68 -3.65 8.38
C ASP A 61 4.68 -3.60 6.85
N GLU A 62 5.76 -4.08 6.26
CA GLU A 62 5.94 -4.23 4.81
C GLU A 62 6.58 -5.59 4.50
N THR A 63 6.08 -6.64 5.14
CA THR A 63 6.56 -8.00 4.92
C THR A 63 6.18 -8.44 3.50
N PRO A 64 7.16 -8.84 2.66
CA PRO A 64 6.87 -9.36 1.33
C PRO A 64 5.92 -10.55 1.38
N SER A 65 5.05 -10.64 0.40
CA SER A 65 4.06 -11.72 0.28
C SER A 65 3.80 -12.04 -1.18
N THR A 66 3.34 -13.25 -1.45
CA THR A 66 2.70 -13.56 -2.73
C THR A 66 1.30 -12.95 -2.78
N ALA A 67 0.71 -12.86 -3.97
CA ALA A 67 -0.68 -12.44 -4.14
C ALA A 67 -1.61 -13.50 -3.53
N MET A 68 -2.21 -13.18 -2.39
CA MET A 68 -3.10 -14.07 -1.63
C MET A 68 -4.00 -13.27 -0.69
N ASP A 69 -5.00 -13.91 -0.11
CA ASP A 69 -5.80 -13.34 0.98
C ASP A 69 -5.03 -13.47 2.31
N VAL A 70 -4.21 -12.44 2.60
CA VAL A 70 -3.33 -12.42 3.76
C VAL A 70 -4.10 -12.21 5.06
N GLN A 71 -3.61 -12.84 6.11
CA GLN A 71 -4.11 -12.67 7.47
C GLN A 71 -3.05 -11.94 8.32
N PRO A 72 -3.47 -11.25 9.40
CA PRO A 72 -2.53 -10.64 10.34
C PRO A 72 -1.74 -11.72 11.06
N GLU A 73 -0.45 -11.49 11.24
CA GLU A 73 0.38 -12.35 12.07
C GLU A 73 0.44 -11.83 13.50
N GLU A 74 0.51 -12.75 14.47
CA GLU A 74 0.56 -12.40 15.90
C GLU A 74 1.75 -11.50 16.24
N ILE A 75 2.88 -11.72 15.57
CA ILE A 75 4.08 -10.90 15.77
C ILE A 75 3.84 -9.44 15.37
N ASP A 76 3.12 -9.17 14.28
CA ASP A 76 2.83 -7.81 13.83
C ASP A 76 1.88 -7.11 14.82
N LEU A 77 0.91 -7.86 15.34
CA LEU A 77 0.00 -7.35 16.37
C LEU A 77 0.75 -7.04 17.67
N ALA A 78 1.66 -7.92 18.09
CA ALA A 78 2.49 -7.70 19.28
C ALA A 78 3.41 -6.47 19.10
N ILE A 79 4.02 -6.31 17.94
CA ILE A 79 4.84 -5.13 17.59
C ILE A 79 4.00 -3.85 17.63
N ALA A 80 2.80 -3.86 17.06
CA ALA A 80 1.90 -2.71 17.10
C ALA A 80 1.58 -2.30 18.54
N MET A 81 1.29 -3.26 19.40
CA MET A 81 0.98 -3.03 20.80
C MET A 81 2.18 -2.53 21.60
N ASP A 82 3.36 -3.12 21.41
CA ASP A 82 4.60 -2.67 22.05
C ASP A 82 4.93 -1.21 21.68
N ARG A 83 4.86 -0.88 20.39
CA ARG A 83 5.09 0.49 19.91
C ARG A 83 4.06 1.47 20.45
N PHE A 84 2.81 1.07 20.52
CA PHE A 84 1.75 1.89 21.08
C PHE A 84 1.97 2.17 22.58
N HIS A 85 2.32 1.17 23.37
CA HIS A 85 2.62 1.32 24.78
C HIS A 85 3.87 2.19 25.08
N LYS A 86 4.80 2.27 24.13
CA LYS A 86 5.95 3.19 24.21
C LYS A 86 5.57 4.65 23.96
N LEU A 87 4.44 4.90 23.30
CA LEU A 87 3.95 6.26 23.04
C LEU A 87 3.05 6.80 24.15
N CYS A 88 2.35 5.93 24.85
CA CYS A 88 1.40 6.34 25.88
C CYS A 88 1.21 5.28 26.95
N ASP A 89 0.88 5.71 28.16
CA ASP A 89 0.64 4.86 29.32
C ASP A 89 -0.75 4.21 29.33
N PHE A 90 -1.48 4.27 28.22
CA PHE A 90 -2.80 3.68 28.12
C PHE A 90 -2.73 2.15 28.11
N LYS A 91 -3.35 1.51 29.11
CA LYS A 91 -3.43 0.05 29.19
C LYS A 91 -4.50 -0.50 28.26
N VAL A 92 -4.06 -1.22 27.24
CA VAL A 92 -4.94 -1.92 26.31
C VAL A 92 -5.35 -3.26 26.93
N ALA A 93 -6.65 -3.45 27.13
CA ALA A 93 -7.16 -4.71 27.69
C ALA A 93 -7.12 -5.86 26.67
N ARG A 94 -7.43 -5.58 25.42
CA ARG A 94 -7.40 -6.55 24.30
C ARG A 94 -7.46 -5.87 22.94
N ILE A 95 -7.04 -6.60 21.91
CA ILE A 95 -7.36 -6.30 20.53
C ILE A 95 -8.77 -6.84 20.24
N TYR A 96 -9.64 -6.00 19.71
CA TYR A 96 -11.03 -6.36 19.41
C TYR A 96 -11.18 -6.94 18.01
N ARG A 97 -10.38 -6.42 17.08
CA ARG A 97 -10.39 -6.81 15.67
C ARG A 97 -9.01 -6.59 15.07
N SER A 98 -8.63 -7.46 14.17
CA SER A 98 -7.43 -7.29 13.34
C SER A 98 -7.70 -7.78 11.92
N TRP A 99 -6.96 -7.24 10.97
CA TRP A 99 -6.95 -7.68 9.59
C TRP A 99 -5.61 -7.33 8.95
N ALA A 100 -5.33 -7.95 7.82
CA ALA A 100 -4.22 -7.56 6.97
C ALA A 100 -4.70 -7.41 5.53
N GLY A 101 -3.92 -6.69 4.73
CA GLY A 101 -4.13 -6.56 3.31
C GLY A 101 -2.79 -6.40 2.59
N LEU A 102 -2.79 -6.56 1.28
CA LEU A 102 -1.59 -6.38 0.46
C LEU A 102 -1.55 -4.97 -0.12
N ARG A 103 -0.40 -4.32 0.03
CA ARG A 103 -0.03 -3.11 -0.68
C ARG A 103 1.01 -3.45 -1.72
N THR A 104 0.73 -3.16 -2.98
CA THR A 104 1.65 -3.45 -4.06
C THR A 104 2.49 -2.23 -4.36
N LEU A 105 3.79 -2.41 -4.29
CA LEU A 105 4.78 -1.37 -4.52
C LEU A 105 5.67 -1.75 -5.70
N THR A 106 6.17 -0.75 -6.38
CA THR A 106 7.31 -0.84 -7.29
C THR A 106 8.62 -0.68 -6.49
N PRO A 107 9.77 -1.07 -7.02
CA PRO A 107 11.06 -0.90 -6.34
C PRO A 107 11.36 0.56 -5.96
N ASP A 108 11.02 1.50 -6.84
CA ASP A 108 11.21 2.95 -6.64
C ASP A 108 10.05 3.61 -5.88
N ARG A 109 9.02 2.83 -5.50
CA ARG A 109 7.82 3.30 -4.78
C ARG A 109 6.96 4.32 -5.54
N CYS A 110 7.22 4.52 -6.84
CA CYS A 110 6.37 5.31 -7.72
C CYS A 110 5.41 4.38 -8.48
N PRO A 111 4.11 4.70 -8.61
CA PRO A 111 3.18 3.86 -9.36
C PRO A 111 3.60 3.71 -10.83
N ALA A 112 3.16 2.64 -11.46
CA ALA A 112 3.27 2.43 -12.89
C ALA A 112 1.96 2.88 -13.55
N VAL A 113 2.04 3.89 -14.40
CA VAL A 113 0.90 4.47 -15.13
C VAL A 113 1.33 4.68 -16.59
N GLY A 114 0.73 3.96 -17.52
CA GLY A 114 1.07 4.09 -18.94
C GLY A 114 0.94 2.76 -19.69
N PHE A 115 1.14 2.82 -21.00
CA PHE A 115 1.12 1.63 -21.83
C PHE A 115 2.38 0.78 -21.62
N SER A 116 2.23 -0.54 -21.75
CA SER A 116 3.33 -1.51 -21.73
C SER A 116 4.35 -1.18 -22.82
N ASN A 117 3.86 -1.07 -24.04
CA ASN A 117 4.55 -0.59 -25.23
C ASN A 117 3.62 0.39 -25.96
N PRO A 118 4.15 1.34 -26.75
CA PRO A 118 3.33 2.28 -27.51
C PRO A 118 2.35 1.60 -28.48
N ASP A 119 2.72 0.42 -28.99
CA ASP A 119 1.96 -0.33 -29.99
C ASP A 119 1.03 -1.40 -29.36
N GLU A 120 0.99 -1.50 -28.02
CA GLU A 120 0.20 -2.50 -27.30
C GLU A 120 -1.04 -1.88 -26.65
N ASN A 121 -2.12 -2.66 -26.64
CA ASN A 121 -3.39 -2.25 -26.03
C ASN A 121 -3.47 -2.60 -24.54
N PHE A 122 -2.34 -2.62 -23.85
CA PHE A 122 -2.27 -2.90 -22.42
C PHE A 122 -1.76 -1.69 -21.65
N PHE A 123 -2.59 -1.19 -20.74
CA PHE A 123 -2.30 -0.03 -19.93
C PHE A 123 -2.12 -0.41 -18.46
N TRP A 124 -0.98 -0.06 -17.89
CA TRP A 124 -0.69 -0.24 -16.48
C TRP A 124 -1.26 0.90 -15.65
N LEU A 125 -1.94 0.55 -14.56
CA LEU A 125 -2.33 1.43 -13.48
C LEU A 125 -2.17 0.66 -12.17
N ALA A 126 -0.95 0.51 -11.73
CA ALA A 126 -0.57 -0.40 -10.64
C ALA A 126 0.53 0.19 -9.75
N GLY A 127 0.82 -0.46 -8.65
CA GLY A 127 1.93 -0.07 -7.78
C GLY A 127 1.67 1.15 -6.89
N GLN A 128 0.39 1.54 -6.65
CA GLN A 128 0.03 2.71 -5.83
C GLN A 128 0.39 2.57 -4.34
N GLY A 129 0.81 1.39 -3.89
CA GLY A 129 1.21 1.13 -2.51
C GLY A 129 0.13 1.53 -1.50
N GLY A 130 0.50 2.41 -0.58
CA GLY A 130 -0.42 2.91 0.46
C GLY A 130 -1.11 4.24 0.12
N ALA A 131 -0.87 4.81 -1.06
CA ALA A 131 -1.29 6.17 -1.42
C ALA A 131 -2.43 6.20 -2.46
N GLY A 132 -2.91 5.04 -2.95
CA GLY A 132 -3.85 4.95 -4.07
C GLY A 132 -5.11 5.79 -3.91
N ILE A 133 -5.75 5.77 -2.75
CA ILE A 133 -6.99 6.54 -2.51
C ILE A 133 -6.70 8.04 -2.58
N GLN A 134 -5.68 8.52 -1.86
CA GLN A 134 -5.38 9.96 -1.81
C GLN A 134 -4.87 10.52 -3.14
N THR A 135 -4.23 9.71 -3.98
CA THR A 135 -3.71 10.12 -5.29
C THR A 135 -4.70 9.87 -6.43
N SER A 136 -5.81 9.15 -6.18
CA SER A 136 -6.77 8.74 -7.22
C SER A 136 -7.32 9.89 -8.09
N PRO A 137 -7.60 11.11 -7.58
CA PRO A 137 -8.08 12.19 -8.43
C PRO A 137 -7.04 12.64 -9.46
N ALA A 138 -5.78 12.79 -9.04
CA ALA A 138 -4.69 13.21 -9.92
C ALA A 138 -4.30 12.11 -10.90
N VAL A 139 -4.14 10.87 -10.41
CA VAL A 139 -3.78 9.71 -11.23
C VAL A 139 -4.90 9.38 -12.21
N GLY A 140 -6.17 9.48 -11.79
CA GLY A 140 -7.32 9.28 -12.67
C GLY A 140 -7.37 10.30 -13.82
N ARG A 141 -7.13 11.59 -13.52
CA ARG A 141 -7.04 12.64 -14.56
C ARG A 141 -5.91 12.35 -15.53
N MET A 142 -4.70 12.11 -15.01
CA MET A 142 -3.54 11.77 -15.86
C MET A 142 -3.82 10.55 -16.74
N THR A 143 -4.43 9.50 -16.19
CA THR A 143 -4.82 8.31 -16.97
C THR A 143 -5.78 8.67 -18.10
N ALA A 144 -6.77 9.52 -17.84
CA ALA A 144 -7.72 9.97 -18.86
C ALA A 144 -7.03 10.80 -19.95
N ASP A 145 -6.15 11.74 -19.58
CA ASP A 145 -5.42 12.57 -20.51
C ASP A 145 -4.50 11.72 -21.43
N ILE A 146 -3.85 10.69 -20.89
CA ILE A 146 -3.04 9.75 -21.67
C ILE A 146 -3.90 8.92 -22.63
N LEU A 147 -5.02 8.35 -22.16
CA LEU A 147 -5.84 7.42 -22.93
C LEU A 147 -6.70 8.14 -24.00
N ILE A 148 -7.17 9.37 -23.73
CA ILE A 148 -8.12 10.08 -24.57
C ILE A 148 -7.42 11.12 -25.44
N GLU A 149 -6.45 11.84 -24.85
CA GLU A 149 -5.79 12.96 -25.53
C GLU A 149 -4.40 12.60 -26.08
N GLY A 150 -3.89 11.40 -25.76
CA GLY A 150 -2.57 10.97 -26.17
C GLY A 150 -1.44 11.76 -25.47
N SER A 151 -1.71 12.28 -24.27
CA SER A 151 -0.70 13.03 -23.51
C SER A 151 0.50 12.15 -23.17
N GLU A 152 1.68 12.75 -23.07
CA GLU A 152 2.90 12.05 -22.66
C GLU A 152 2.82 11.61 -21.21
N VAL A 153 3.41 10.44 -20.93
CA VAL A 153 3.53 9.90 -19.59
C VAL A 153 4.72 10.54 -18.88
N ASP A 154 4.54 10.94 -17.60
CA ASP A 154 5.67 11.35 -16.75
C ASP A 154 6.66 10.17 -16.64
N ALA A 155 7.92 10.41 -16.98
CA ALA A 155 8.98 9.39 -17.04
C ALA A 155 9.13 8.63 -15.69
N ARG A 156 8.79 9.28 -14.56
CA ARG A 156 8.81 8.64 -13.23
C ARG A 156 7.68 7.63 -13.02
N LEU A 157 6.63 7.69 -13.83
CA LEU A 157 5.45 6.83 -13.73
C LEU A 157 5.39 5.83 -14.89
N ASP A 158 6.14 6.06 -15.97
CA ASP A 158 6.18 5.20 -17.14
C ASP A 158 6.58 3.76 -16.75
N PRO A 159 5.76 2.74 -17.03
CA PRO A 159 6.12 1.35 -16.74
C PRO A 159 7.39 0.89 -17.45
N ARG A 160 7.75 1.46 -18.60
CA ARG A 160 8.94 1.15 -19.39
C ARG A 160 10.25 1.52 -18.69
N ARG A 161 10.20 2.33 -17.63
CA ARG A 161 11.39 2.63 -16.81
C ARG A 161 12.00 1.38 -16.15
N PHE A 162 11.27 0.28 -16.13
CA PHE A 162 11.74 -1.01 -15.61
C PHE A 162 12.25 -1.96 -16.70
N GLU A 163 12.24 -1.59 -17.97
CA GLU A 163 12.69 -2.45 -19.07
C GLU A 163 14.20 -2.71 -19.05
N CYS A 164 14.98 -1.76 -18.56
CA CYS A 164 16.44 -1.87 -18.47
C CYS A 164 16.93 -2.56 -17.18
N THR A 165 16.01 -2.93 -16.28
CA THR A 165 16.40 -3.64 -15.06
C THR A 165 16.31 -5.13 -15.36
N GLU A 166 17.45 -5.78 -15.62
CA GLU A 166 17.52 -7.24 -15.54
C GLU A 166 16.93 -7.62 -14.17
N LEU A 167 15.91 -8.47 -14.18
CA LEU A 167 15.34 -9.06 -12.97
C LEU A 167 16.49 -9.83 -12.30
N ALA A 168 17.23 -9.18 -11.42
CA ALA A 168 18.15 -9.87 -10.53
C ALA A 168 17.27 -10.84 -9.72
N ASP A 169 17.61 -12.12 -9.84
CA ASP A 169 16.94 -13.25 -9.22
C ASP A 169 16.53 -12.91 -7.77
N VAL A 170 15.21 -12.90 -7.52
CA VAL A 170 14.61 -12.80 -6.19
C VAL A 170 14.07 -14.15 -5.79
#